data_eef1c2927bbb36e5e11450f044bbd3a8
#
_entry.id   eef1c2927bbb36e5e11450f044bbd3a8
#
_cell.length_a   1.000
_cell.length_b   1.000
_cell.length_c   1.000
_cell.angle_alpha   90.00
_cell.angle_beta   90.00
_cell.angle_gamma   90.00
#
_symmetry.space_group_name_H-M   'P 1'
#
loop_
_entity.id
_entity.type
_entity.pdbx_description
1 polymer ?
#
loop_
_entity_poly.entity_id
_entity_poly.type
_entity_poly.pdbx_seq_one_letter_code
_entity_poly.pdbx_strand_id
1 'polypeptide(L)'
;LPIQTYDNAVIKEMAQVFTGLSFSKYASGGTMVNNNTFDRGNNFNNGYQYRWTEPMKFFGNRHDNSEKLLFTDNGVQLVVPADTPPGQEFDIVHDAIVAHSGTAPYIAELLIQRFVTSNPSRQYVERVAGAFGQTGDMKAVIRAILLDEEARNPTVMQSSYFGKYKEPILQFTAMLRLHEAFSSVYVGEGGQPGTDYSLNYANASTFENGAMLLRLGTMDIGQESLMAPSVFNFYSPDFAPTGALSNNSLVGPELELVTETQVYESFNEYHSLIRNGVRRSNRYTRENGIIDVEQLRTRLSNARVREVWDNAPGDSAAKAAAVAEFLDFYMNAGRLTYLGGSTSLTELANALASTNPGSSEWFELAAYGSALLPEFMVQK
;
A
#
# COMPACT_ATOMS: atom_id res chain seq x y z
N LEU A 1 -5.12 27.68 18.81
CA LEU A 1 -6.07 27.28 17.77
C LEU A 1 -5.30 27.04 16.49
N PRO A 2 -5.61 26.00 15.72
CA PRO A 2 -5.03 25.80 14.40
C PRO A 2 -5.27 27.04 13.54
N ILE A 3 -4.24 27.49 12.83
CA ILE A 3 -4.37 28.58 11.86
C ILE A 3 -4.83 27.95 10.56
N GLN A 4 -5.98 28.41 10.05
CA GLN A 4 -6.49 27.98 8.76
C GLN A 4 -5.55 28.47 7.65
N THR A 5 -5.00 27.53 6.87
CA THR A 5 -4.08 27.83 5.76
C THR A 5 -4.79 28.13 4.44
N TYR A 6 -6.04 27.68 4.29
CA TYR A 6 -6.88 27.92 3.11
C TYR A 6 -8.37 27.85 3.49
N ASP A 7 -9.20 28.42 2.66
CA ASP A 7 -10.65 28.41 2.74
C ASP A 7 -11.31 27.91 1.43
N ASN A 8 -12.63 27.95 1.36
CA ASN A 8 -13.37 27.54 0.17
C ASN A 8 -13.09 28.42 -1.06
N ALA A 9 -12.69 29.68 -0.88
CA ALA A 9 -12.33 30.54 -2.00
C ALA A 9 -11.01 30.06 -2.61
N VAL A 10 -9.99 29.83 -1.78
CA VAL A 10 -8.69 29.27 -2.20
C VAL A 10 -8.86 27.92 -2.91
N ILE A 11 -9.74 27.03 -2.42
CA ILE A 11 -10.00 25.74 -3.06
C ILE A 11 -10.57 25.93 -4.47
N LYS A 12 -11.49 26.88 -4.66
CA LYS A 12 -12.07 27.17 -5.99
C LYS A 12 -11.04 27.75 -6.95
N GLU A 13 -10.27 28.73 -6.50
CA GLU A 13 -9.18 29.32 -7.26
C GLU A 13 -8.12 28.28 -7.63
N MET A 14 -7.74 27.41 -6.68
CA MET A 14 -6.82 26.32 -6.93
C MET A 14 -7.37 25.31 -7.97
N ALA A 15 -8.66 25.02 -7.95
CA ALA A 15 -9.28 24.15 -8.94
C ALA A 15 -9.20 24.73 -10.36
N GLN A 16 -9.21 26.06 -10.51
CA GLN A 16 -9.07 26.74 -11.81
C GLN A 16 -7.68 26.54 -12.42
N VAL A 17 -6.61 26.44 -11.59
CA VAL A 17 -5.24 26.13 -12.03
C VAL A 17 -5.17 24.82 -12.81
N PHE A 18 -5.97 23.84 -12.44
CA PHE A 18 -5.99 22.51 -13.06
C PHE A 18 -6.99 22.38 -14.22
N THR A 19 -7.74 23.44 -14.53
CA THR A 19 -8.68 23.40 -15.65
C THR A 19 -7.94 23.17 -16.96
N GLY A 20 -8.53 22.38 -17.85
CA GLY A 20 -7.92 22.04 -19.14
C GLY A 20 -6.82 20.99 -19.08
N LEU A 21 -6.38 20.53 -17.90
CA LEU A 21 -5.39 19.46 -17.77
C LEU A 21 -6.05 18.11 -18.07
N SER A 22 -5.50 17.34 -19.02
CA SER A 22 -6.01 16.01 -19.37
C SER A 22 -4.93 15.14 -20.01
N PHE A 23 -5.26 13.86 -20.20
CA PHE A 23 -4.35 12.90 -20.83
C PHE A 23 -4.09 13.20 -22.30
N SER A 24 -2.88 12.90 -22.76
CA SER A 24 -2.56 12.88 -24.19
C SER A 24 -3.31 11.76 -24.90
N LYS A 25 -3.72 11.99 -26.15
CA LYS A 25 -4.50 11.03 -26.95
C LYS A 25 -3.85 10.74 -28.29
N TYR A 26 -4.14 9.56 -28.81
CA TYR A 26 -3.83 9.17 -30.18
C TYR A 26 -5.09 8.74 -30.91
N ALA A 27 -5.11 9.01 -32.23
CA ALA A 27 -6.10 8.39 -33.09
C ALA A 27 -5.82 6.88 -33.21
N SER A 28 -6.86 6.10 -33.42
CA SER A 28 -6.78 4.71 -33.84
C SER A 28 -5.88 4.62 -35.08
N GLY A 29 -4.73 3.92 -34.97
CA GLY A 29 -3.73 3.83 -36.02
C GLY A 29 -2.38 4.50 -35.74
N GLY A 30 -2.16 5.01 -34.49
CA GLY A 30 -0.84 5.50 -34.05
C GLY A 30 -0.47 6.92 -34.51
N THR A 31 -1.34 7.62 -35.23
CA THR A 31 -1.10 9.00 -35.63
C THR A 31 -1.43 9.94 -34.48
N MET A 32 -0.51 10.83 -34.12
CA MET A 32 -0.80 11.89 -33.16
C MET A 32 -1.97 12.75 -33.64
N VAL A 33 -3.07 12.71 -32.92
CA VAL A 33 -4.15 13.66 -33.17
C VAL A 33 -3.81 14.93 -32.45
N ASN A 34 -3.48 15.95 -33.21
CA ASN A 34 -3.32 17.30 -32.68
C ASN A 34 -4.72 17.90 -32.40
N ASN A 35 -5.52 17.16 -31.63
CA ASN A 35 -6.89 17.54 -31.34
C ASN A 35 -6.93 18.35 -30.05
N ASN A 36 -7.28 19.61 -30.17
CA ASN A 36 -7.74 20.47 -29.08
C ASN A 36 -9.08 19.98 -28.46
N THR A 37 -9.45 18.72 -28.69
CA THR A 37 -10.68 18.15 -28.17
C THR A 37 -10.42 17.56 -26.80
N PHE A 38 -10.78 18.34 -25.79
CA PHE A 38 -10.87 17.88 -24.41
C PHE A 38 -11.96 16.81 -24.33
N ASP A 39 -11.63 15.62 -23.89
CA ASP A 39 -12.59 14.55 -23.70
C ASP A 39 -12.82 14.29 -22.20
N ARG A 40 -14.06 14.22 -21.80
CA ARG A 40 -14.49 14.01 -20.42
C ARG A 40 -14.36 12.54 -19.96
N GLY A 41 -13.45 11.78 -20.54
CA GLY A 41 -13.10 10.45 -20.01
C GLY A 41 -14.03 9.28 -20.39
N ASN A 42 -15.13 9.50 -21.13
CA ASN A 42 -16.13 8.46 -21.34
C ASN A 42 -16.16 7.80 -22.72
N ASN A 43 -15.20 8.08 -23.62
CA ASN A 43 -15.26 7.53 -24.98
C ASN A 43 -14.11 6.61 -25.35
N PHE A 44 -14.00 5.48 -24.64
CA PHE A 44 -13.23 4.32 -25.15
C PHE A 44 -13.77 3.81 -26.51
N ASN A 45 -14.99 4.17 -26.87
CA ASN A 45 -15.68 3.68 -28.06
C ASN A 45 -15.39 4.46 -29.34
N ASN A 46 -14.68 5.59 -29.29
CA ASN A 46 -14.46 6.44 -30.47
C ASN A 46 -13.06 6.29 -31.10
N GLY A 47 -12.39 5.15 -30.87
CA GLY A 47 -11.12 4.87 -31.52
C GLY A 47 -9.91 5.69 -31.02
N TYR A 48 -10.06 6.44 -29.95
CA TYR A 48 -8.96 7.17 -29.31
C TYR A 48 -8.37 6.33 -28.17
N GLN A 49 -7.04 6.21 -28.15
CA GLN A 49 -6.34 5.56 -27.05
C GLN A 49 -5.66 6.62 -26.19
N TYR A 50 -5.88 6.55 -24.87
CA TYR A 50 -5.13 7.37 -23.93
C TYR A 50 -3.71 6.83 -23.80
N ARG A 51 -2.75 7.74 -23.74
CA ARG A 51 -1.35 7.40 -23.46
C ARG A 51 -1.04 7.58 -21.98
N TRP A 52 -1.19 6.52 -21.25
CA TRP A 52 -0.91 6.48 -19.82
C TRP A 52 0.57 6.66 -19.47
N THR A 53 1.46 6.46 -20.44
CA THR A 53 2.91 6.59 -20.26
C THR A 53 3.46 7.96 -20.65
N GLU A 54 2.62 8.86 -21.14
CA GLU A 54 3.01 10.23 -21.49
C GLU A 54 2.47 11.24 -20.47
N PRO A 55 3.18 12.36 -20.28
CA PRO A 55 2.69 13.42 -19.42
C PRO A 55 1.32 13.92 -19.86
N MET A 56 0.52 14.33 -18.90
CA MET A 56 -0.71 15.09 -19.16
C MET A 56 -0.36 16.40 -19.84
N LYS A 57 -1.29 16.97 -20.57
CA LYS A 57 -1.12 18.28 -21.22
C LYS A 57 -2.29 19.21 -20.93
N PHE A 58 -2.03 20.50 -21.01
CA PHE A 58 -3.05 21.53 -20.94
C PHE A 58 -3.69 21.76 -22.30
N PHE A 59 -5.03 21.86 -22.29
CA PHE A 59 -5.85 22.26 -23.43
C PHE A 59 -6.28 23.72 -23.20
N GLY A 60 -5.56 24.67 -23.79
CA GLY A 60 -5.71 26.10 -23.51
C GLY A 60 -7.14 26.66 -23.73
N ASN A 61 -7.91 26.08 -24.68
CA ASN A 61 -9.31 26.42 -24.87
C ASN A 61 -10.27 25.92 -23.79
N ARG A 62 -9.77 25.24 -22.78
CA ARG A 62 -10.49 24.71 -21.61
C ARG A 62 -9.89 25.15 -20.29
N HIS A 63 -8.80 25.92 -20.34
CA HIS A 63 -8.18 26.51 -19.18
C HIS A 63 -8.87 27.82 -18.80
N ASP A 64 -8.98 28.06 -17.50
CA ASP A 64 -9.45 29.33 -16.97
C ASP A 64 -8.28 30.32 -16.95
N ASN A 65 -8.41 31.41 -17.72
CA ASN A 65 -7.36 32.42 -17.87
C ASN A 65 -7.57 33.65 -16.95
N SER A 66 -8.48 33.56 -15.96
CA SER A 66 -8.66 34.65 -15.00
C SER A 66 -7.46 34.77 -14.04
N GLU A 67 -7.30 35.96 -13.45
CA GLU A 67 -6.40 36.14 -12.30
C GLU A 67 -6.86 35.24 -11.14
N LYS A 68 -5.91 34.62 -10.42
CA LYS A 68 -6.20 33.76 -9.28
C LYS A 68 -5.51 34.24 -8.02
N LEU A 69 -6.29 34.37 -6.94
CA LEU A 69 -5.84 34.75 -5.61
C LEU A 69 -5.79 33.49 -4.76
N LEU A 70 -4.59 32.95 -4.57
CA LEU A 70 -4.40 31.66 -3.93
C LEU A 70 -4.10 31.83 -2.43
N PHE A 71 -3.41 30.89 -1.85
CA PHE A 71 -3.09 30.87 -0.42
C PHE A 71 -2.11 31.97 0.00
N THR A 72 -2.04 32.22 1.31
CA THR A 72 -1.11 33.18 1.91
C THR A 72 -0.08 32.44 2.75
N ASP A 73 1.19 32.74 2.54
CA ASP A 73 2.28 32.26 3.40
C ASP A 73 3.05 33.45 3.97
N ASN A 74 3.29 33.45 5.28
CA ASN A 74 4.00 34.52 6.00
C ASN A 74 3.45 35.94 5.70
N GLY A 75 2.14 36.05 5.50
CA GLY A 75 1.47 37.33 5.19
C GLY A 75 1.55 37.77 3.73
N VAL A 76 2.13 36.96 2.84
CA VAL A 76 2.22 37.22 1.40
C VAL A 76 1.25 36.30 0.66
N GLN A 77 0.28 36.91 -0.03
CA GLN A 77 -0.67 36.18 -0.86
C GLN A 77 -0.04 35.85 -2.20
N LEU A 78 -0.18 34.59 -2.63
CA LEU A 78 0.19 34.16 -3.97
C LEU A 78 -0.88 34.63 -4.97
N VAL A 79 -0.47 35.41 -5.95
CA VAL A 79 -1.31 35.89 -7.02
C VAL A 79 -0.77 35.37 -8.35
N VAL A 80 -1.61 34.71 -9.13
CA VAL A 80 -1.28 34.33 -10.51
C VAL A 80 -2.02 35.31 -11.45
N PRO A 81 -1.28 36.12 -12.24
CA PRO A 81 -1.89 37.09 -13.12
C PRO A 81 -2.79 36.45 -14.19
N ALA A 82 -3.83 37.17 -14.62
CA ALA A 82 -4.65 36.77 -15.76
C ALA A 82 -3.80 36.51 -17.01
N ASP A 83 -4.26 35.60 -17.86
CA ASP A 83 -3.62 35.23 -19.12
C ASP A 83 -2.20 34.59 -18.95
N THR A 84 -1.83 34.17 -17.73
CA THR A 84 -0.62 33.35 -17.54
C THR A 84 -0.76 32.03 -18.30
N PRO A 85 0.23 31.61 -19.10
CA PRO A 85 0.17 30.33 -19.80
C PRO A 85 -0.03 29.15 -18.83
N PRO A 86 -0.92 28.17 -19.11
CA PRO A 86 -1.31 27.12 -18.16
C PRO A 86 -0.14 26.33 -17.56
N GLY A 87 0.89 26.02 -18.36
CA GLY A 87 2.09 25.35 -17.87
C GLY A 87 2.90 26.20 -16.90
N GLN A 88 3.05 27.48 -17.19
CA GLN A 88 3.75 28.42 -16.32
C GLN A 88 2.96 28.68 -15.03
N GLU A 89 1.63 28.81 -15.13
CA GLU A 89 0.77 28.92 -13.96
C GLU A 89 0.92 27.71 -13.03
N PHE A 90 0.91 26.50 -13.61
CA PHE A 90 1.11 25.26 -12.87
C PHE A 90 2.45 25.25 -12.14
N ASP A 91 3.54 25.66 -12.81
CA ASP A 91 4.87 25.73 -12.23
C ASP A 91 4.95 26.74 -11.07
N ILE A 92 4.40 27.94 -11.25
CA ILE A 92 4.34 28.98 -10.21
C ILE A 92 3.63 28.46 -8.96
N VAL A 93 2.48 27.82 -9.15
CA VAL A 93 1.67 27.31 -8.02
C VAL A 93 2.35 26.14 -7.35
N HIS A 94 2.92 25.22 -8.12
CA HIS A 94 3.64 24.06 -7.59
C HIS A 94 4.86 24.48 -6.77
N ASP A 95 5.68 25.38 -7.28
CA ASP A 95 6.86 25.90 -6.58
C ASP A 95 6.46 26.61 -5.27
N ALA A 96 5.38 27.39 -5.31
CA ALA A 96 4.89 28.08 -4.13
C ALA A 96 4.33 27.10 -3.07
N ILE A 97 3.66 26.02 -3.46
CA ILE A 97 3.22 24.97 -2.53
C ILE A 97 4.42 24.28 -1.87
N VAL A 98 5.45 23.94 -2.65
CA VAL A 98 6.66 23.30 -2.12
C VAL A 98 7.38 24.22 -1.15
N ALA A 99 7.46 25.52 -1.45
CA ALA A 99 8.12 26.52 -0.63
C ALA A 99 7.29 26.97 0.59
N HIS A 100 5.98 26.66 0.64
CA HIS A 100 5.10 27.10 1.73
C HIS A 100 5.58 26.58 3.08
N SER A 101 5.59 27.45 4.10
CA SER A 101 6.12 27.15 5.45
C SER A 101 5.48 25.95 6.14
N GLY A 102 4.22 25.65 5.82
CA GLY A 102 3.47 24.50 6.34
C GLY A 102 3.76 23.18 5.62
N THR A 103 4.33 23.20 4.41
CA THR A 103 4.47 21.99 3.59
C THR A 103 5.46 20.99 4.16
N ALA A 104 6.66 21.44 4.52
CA ALA A 104 7.71 20.58 5.05
C ALA A 104 7.29 19.84 6.33
N PRO A 105 6.76 20.51 7.39
CA PRO A 105 6.30 19.81 8.59
C PRO A 105 5.12 18.89 8.33
N TYR A 106 4.17 19.27 7.48
CA TYR A 106 3.03 18.43 7.13
C TYR A 106 3.45 17.13 6.43
N ILE A 107 4.30 17.24 5.41
CA ILE A 107 4.84 16.07 4.68
C ILE A 107 5.70 15.21 5.61
N ALA A 108 6.52 15.82 6.46
CA ALA A 108 7.34 15.11 7.43
C ALA A 108 6.48 14.26 8.38
N GLU A 109 5.47 14.86 9.01
CA GLU A 109 4.57 14.17 9.93
C GLU A 109 3.82 13.04 9.22
N LEU A 110 3.22 13.32 8.07
CA LEU A 110 2.48 12.34 7.27
C LEU A 110 3.36 11.14 6.89
N LEU A 111 4.59 11.35 6.47
CA LEU A 111 5.50 10.27 6.08
C LEU A 111 6.05 9.51 7.29
N ILE A 112 6.31 10.16 8.41
CA ILE A 112 6.67 9.47 9.66
C ILE A 112 5.54 8.54 10.08
N GLN A 113 4.29 9.01 10.04
CA GLN A 113 3.11 8.19 10.35
C GLN A 113 3.00 6.99 9.41
N ARG A 114 3.32 7.16 8.13
CA ARG A 114 3.27 6.06 7.16
C ARG A 114 4.37 5.02 7.38
N PHE A 115 5.59 5.43 7.73
CA PHE A 115 6.74 4.54 7.74
C PHE A 115 7.15 4.04 9.13
N VAL A 116 6.88 4.80 10.20
CA VAL A 116 7.47 4.53 11.52
C VAL A 116 6.44 4.45 12.63
N THR A 117 5.78 5.54 12.99
CA THR A 117 4.89 5.61 14.16
C THR A 117 3.76 6.60 13.96
N SER A 118 2.57 6.27 14.49
CA SER A 118 1.39 7.14 14.39
C SER A 118 1.53 8.46 15.16
N ASN A 119 2.37 8.50 16.19
CA ASN A 119 2.51 9.65 17.10
C ASN A 119 3.99 10.05 17.23
N PRO A 120 4.58 10.67 16.19
CA PRO A 120 5.96 11.17 16.27
C PRO A 120 6.07 12.33 17.26
N SER A 121 7.23 12.47 17.91
CA SER A 121 7.50 13.68 18.68
C SER A 121 7.63 14.90 17.77
N ARG A 122 7.32 16.08 18.31
CA ARG A 122 7.51 17.34 17.59
C ARG A 122 8.96 17.51 17.10
N GLN A 123 9.92 17.13 17.92
CA GLN A 123 11.35 17.22 17.58
C GLN A 123 11.70 16.31 16.40
N TYR A 124 11.10 15.13 16.33
CA TYR A 124 11.29 14.24 15.19
C TYR A 124 10.75 14.86 13.90
N VAL A 125 9.53 15.40 13.94
CA VAL A 125 8.93 16.11 12.80
C VAL A 125 9.82 17.31 12.39
N GLU A 126 10.31 18.10 13.32
CA GLU A 126 11.21 19.25 13.03
C GLU A 126 12.51 18.84 12.34
N ARG A 127 13.15 17.74 12.78
CA ARG A 127 14.37 17.23 12.13
C ARG A 127 14.13 16.76 10.70
N VAL A 128 13.02 16.05 10.49
CA VAL A 128 12.64 15.55 9.16
C VAL A 128 12.21 16.71 8.25
N ALA A 129 11.44 17.65 8.75
CA ALA A 129 11.07 18.87 8.02
C ALA A 129 12.30 19.68 7.59
N GLY A 130 13.33 19.75 8.45
CA GLY A 130 14.61 20.37 8.09
C GLY A 130 15.31 19.67 6.91
N ALA A 131 15.15 18.36 6.77
CA ALA A 131 15.71 17.60 5.65
C ALA A 131 14.94 17.79 4.32
N PHE A 132 13.69 18.24 4.37
CA PHE A 132 12.89 18.58 3.19
C PHE A 132 13.53 19.75 2.41
N GLY A 133 14.12 20.71 3.12
CA GLY A 133 14.73 21.88 2.52
C GLY A 133 13.74 22.75 1.75
N GLN A 134 14.25 23.57 0.83
CA GLN A 134 13.43 24.46 -0.01
C GLN A 134 12.95 23.78 -1.31
N THR A 135 13.53 22.67 -1.68
CA THR A 135 13.29 21.99 -2.96
C THR A 135 12.54 20.68 -2.82
N GLY A 136 12.21 20.24 -1.61
CA GLY A 136 11.52 18.99 -1.36
C GLY A 136 12.34 17.74 -1.68
N ASP A 137 13.61 17.67 -1.21
CA ASP A 137 14.44 16.48 -1.41
C ASP A 137 13.89 15.26 -0.66
N MET A 138 13.03 14.53 -1.33
CA MET A 138 12.36 13.34 -0.76
C MET A 138 13.35 12.23 -0.39
N LYS A 139 14.50 12.13 -1.03
CA LYS A 139 15.54 11.17 -0.66
C LYS A 139 16.14 11.52 0.70
N ALA A 140 16.43 12.80 0.92
CA ALA A 140 16.91 13.30 2.21
C ALA A 140 15.85 13.09 3.30
N VAL A 141 14.57 13.38 2.99
CA VAL A 141 13.43 13.17 3.90
C VAL A 141 13.31 11.71 4.32
N ILE A 142 13.24 10.76 3.39
CA ILE A 142 13.13 9.33 3.70
C ILE A 142 14.34 8.85 4.51
N ARG A 143 15.54 9.31 4.17
CA ARG A 143 16.74 9.00 4.93
C ARG A 143 16.67 9.55 6.36
N ALA A 144 16.22 10.79 6.54
CA ALA A 144 16.03 11.39 7.85
C ALA A 144 15.01 10.61 8.69
N ILE A 145 13.88 10.22 8.10
CA ILE A 145 12.86 9.40 8.76
C ILE A 145 13.45 8.08 9.27
N LEU A 146 14.05 7.30 8.39
CA LEU A 146 14.45 5.93 8.73
C LEU A 146 15.71 5.83 9.58
N LEU A 147 16.56 6.86 9.60
CA LEU A 147 17.80 6.90 10.37
C LEU A 147 17.71 7.76 11.64
N ASP A 148 16.56 8.37 11.90
CA ASP A 148 16.35 9.17 13.10
C ASP A 148 16.52 8.33 14.37
N GLU A 149 17.03 8.97 15.42
CA GLU A 149 17.22 8.32 16.71
C GLU A 149 15.87 7.81 17.28
N GLU A 150 14.82 8.59 17.14
CA GLU A 150 13.49 8.20 17.65
C GLU A 150 12.93 6.95 16.92
N ALA A 151 13.23 6.80 15.63
CA ALA A 151 12.82 5.63 14.85
C ALA A 151 13.60 4.36 15.20
N ARG A 152 14.79 4.48 15.80
CA ARG A 152 15.75 3.37 15.97
C ARG A 152 16.09 3.05 17.42
N ASN A 153 15.68 3.88 18.36
CA ASN A 153 15.99 3.69 19.77
C ASN A 153 15.07 2.64 20.40
N PRO A 154 15.60 1.49 20.87
CA PRO A 154 14.80 0.43 21.46
C PRO A 154 13.96 0.89 22.66
N THR A 155 14.45 1.87 23.44
CA THR A 155 13.71 2.41 24.59
C THR A 155 12.47 3.18 24.14
N VAL A 156 12.58 3.99 23.08
CA VAL A 156 11.46 4.71 22.49
C VAL A 156 10.45 3.73 21.89
N MET A 157 10.94 2.71 21.18
CA MET A 157 10.07 1.68 20.58
C MET A 157 9.26 0.89 21.61
N GLN A 158 9.70 0.83 22.87
CA GLN A 158 8.95 0.18 23.95
C GLN A 158 7.92 1.09 24.61
N SER A 159 7.92 2.40 24.31
CA SER A 159 6.95 3.32 24.89
C SER A 159 5.52 3.03 24.43
N SER A 160 4.53 3.43 25.23
CA SER A 160 3.12 3.18 24.96
C SER A 160 2.56 4.00 23.79
N TYR A 161 3.20 5.10 23.43
CA TYR A 161 2.79 5.97 22.33
C TYR A 161 3.46 5.63 20.99
N PHE A 162 4.53 4.82 21.00
CA PHE A 162 5.25 4.46 19.77
C PHE A 162 4.62 3.24 19.10
N GLY A 163 4.57 3.30 17.79
CA GLY A 163 4.07 2.24 16.92
C GLY A 163 2.87 2.69 16.11
N LYS A 164 2.42 1.79 15.26
CA LYS A 164 1.27 2.01 14.37
C LYS A 164 0.56 0.68 14.08
N TYR A 165 -0.70 0.75 13.71
CA TYR A 165 -1.39 -0.42 13.17
C TYR A 165 -0.87 -0.69 11.75
N LYS A 166 -0.57 -1.93 11.43
CA LYS A 166 -0.11 -2.31 10.09
C LYS A 166 -1.32 -2.41 9.17
N GLU A 167 -1.33 -1.63 8.12
CA GLU A 167 -2.42 -1.63 7.12
C GLU A 167 -2.74 -3.04 6.62
N PRO A 168 -4.01 -3.40 6.38
CA PRO A 168 -4.38 -4.73 5.88
C PRO A 168 -3.62 -5.15 4.63
N ILE A 169 -3.38 -4.23 3.69
CA ILE A 169 -2.56 -4.48 2.50
C ILE A 169 -1.11 -4.85 2.85
N LEU A 170 -0.53 -4.25 3.88
CA LEU A 170 0.83 -4.54 4.33
C LEU A 170 0.88 -5.88 5.06
N GLN A 171 -0.13 -6.21 5.85
CA GLN A 171 -0.28 -7.53 6.47
C GLN A 171 -0.34 -8.62 5.39
N PHE A 172 -1.21 -8.43 4.42
CA PHE A 172 -1.39 -9.36 3.31
C PHE A 172 -0.10 -9.55 2.49
N THR A 173 0.55 -8.46 2.11
CA THR A 173 1.80 -8.52 1.33
C THR A 173 2.98 -9.08 2.14
N ALA A 174 2.99 -8.95 3.46
CA ALA A 174 3.98 -9.61 4.31
C ALA A 174 3.84 -11.13 4.25
N MET A 175 2.60 -11.66 4.33
CA MET A 175 2.33 -13.09 4.15
C MET A 175 2.77 -13.58 2.76
N LEU A 176 2.48 -12.82 1.70
CA LEU A 176 2.90 -13.18 0.35
C LEU A 176 4.42 -13.28 0.21
N ARG A 177 5.16 -12.34 0.83
CA ARG A 177 6.63 -12.33 0.80
C ARG A 177 7.24 -13.45 1.64
N LEU A 178 6.72 -13.64 2.86
CA LEU A 178 7.21 -14.68 3.74
C LEU A 178 7.09 -16.06 3.11
N HIS A 179 5.93 -16.34 2.54
CA HIS A 179 5.60 -17.64 1.96
C HIS A 179 5.90 -17.74 0.46
N GLU A 180 6.75 -16.84 -0.07
CA GLU A 180 7.19 -16.88 -1.47
C GLU A 180 6.02 -17.14 -2.43
N ALA A 181 4.98 -16.32 -2.32
CA ALA A 181 3.76 -16.50 -3.07
C ALA A 181 4.02 -16.53 -4.57
N PHE A 182 3.41 -17.47 -5.26
CA PHE A 182 3.55 -17.69 -6.68
C PHE A 182 2.19 -17.73 -7.39
N SER A 183 2.18 -17.38 -8.66
CA SER A 183 1.01 -17.52 -9.51
C SER A 183 1.02 -18.90 -10.13
N SER A 184 -0.04 -19.67 -9.91
CA SER A 184 -0.29 -20.94 -10.59
C SER A 184 -1.35 -20.74 -11.66
N VAL A 185 -1.09 -21.27 -12.86
CA VAL A 185 -2.09 -21.42 -13.91
C VAL A 185 -2.80 -22.74 -13.66
N TYR A 186 -4.11 -22.67 -13.50
CA TYR A 186 -4.92 -23.86 -13.43
C TYR A 186 -5.35 -24.22 -14.86
N VAL A 187 -4.73 -25.23 -15.42
CA VAL A 187 -5.16 -25.82 -16.70
C VAL A 187 -6.00 -27.03 -16.37
N GLY A 188 -7.30 -26.90 -16.47
CA GLY A 188 -8.23 -28.04 -16.31
C GLY A 188 -8.57 -28.61 -17.70
N GLU A 189 -8.17 -29.83 -17.98
CA GLU A 189 -8.84 -30.60 -19.03
C GLU A 189 -10.24 -31.03 -18.57
N GLY A 190 -11.27 -30.60 -19.28
CA GLY A 190 -12.64 -31.02 -19.03
C GLY A 190 -13.24 -30.55 -17.70
N GLY A 191 -12.77 -29.45 -17.12
CA GLY A 191 -13.36 -28.85 -15.92
C GLY A 191 -13.02 -29.57 -14.61
N GLN A 192 -12.11 -30.54 -14.60
CA GLN A 192 -11.63 -31.19 -13.38
C GLN A 192 -10.37 -30.50 -12.83
N PRO A 193 -10.17 -30.47 -11.50
CA PRO A 193 -8.94 -29.97 -10.91
C PRO A 193 -7.75 -30.81 -11.37
N GLY A 194 -6.86 -30.23 -12.18
CA GLY A 194 -5.59 -30.86 -12.51
C GLY A 194 -4.73 -30.95 -11.24
N THR A 195 -4.16 -32.10 -10.98
CA THR A 195 -3.25 -32.35 -9.86
C THR A 195 -1.81 -31.94 -10.17
N ASP A 196 -1.54 -31.52 -11.40
CA ASP A 196 -0.20 -31.09 -11.81
C ASP A 196 -0.09 -29.56 -11.72
N TYR A 197 0.51 -29.11 -10.65
CA TYR A 197 0.86 -27.69 -10.40
C TYR A 197 2.19 -27.30 -11.05
N SER A 198 2.67 -28.04 -12.03
CA SER A 198 3.86 -27.67 -12.77
C SER A 198 3.62 -26.33 -13.47
N LEU A 199 4.43 -25.35 -13.09
CA LEU A 199 4.49 -24.04 -13.73
C LEU A 199 4.98 -24.24 -15.18
N ASN A 200 4.06 -24.36 -16.11
CA ASN A 200 4.41 -24.41 -17.51
C ASN A 200 4.65 -23.00 -18.02
N TYR A 201 5.82 -22.43 -17.69
CA TYR A 201 6.27 -21.12 -18.15
C TYR A 201 6.37 -21.03 -19.67
N ALA A 202 6.40 -22.15 -20.38
CA ALA A 202 6.64 -22.17 -21.83
C ALA A 202 5.49 -21.56 -22.64
N ASN A 203 4.28 -21.49 -22.11
CA ASN A 203 3.11 -20.91 -22.78
C ASN A 203 2.64 -19.58 -22.19
N ALA A 204 3.35 -19.04 -21.20
CA ALA A 204 3.07 -17.73 -20.60
C ALA A 204 3.68 -16.59 -21.45
N SER A 205 3.56 -16.65 -22.77
CA SER A 205 4.15 -15.69 -23.72
C SER A 205 3.60 -14.25 -23.62
N THR A 206 2.80 -13.94 -22.59
CA THR A 206 2.27 -12.59 -22.36
C THR A 206 2.43 -12.10 -20.91
N PHE A 207 3.02 -12.88 -20.00
CA PHE A 207 3.48 -12.42 -18.71
C PHE A 207 5.02 -12.47 -18.67
N GLU A 208 5.63 -11.63 -19.48
CA GLU A 208 7.05 -11.35 -19.35
C GLU A 208 7.30 -10.85 -17.93
N ASN A 209 8.23 -11.50 -17.25
CA ASN A 209 8.84 -11.09 -15.99
C ASN A 209 8.21 -11.54 -14.66
N GLY A 210 7.44 -12.61 -14.59
CA GLY A 210 7.00 -13.16 -13.29
C GLY A 210 6.19 -12.16 -12.45
N ALA A 211 5.62 -11.16 -13.10
CA ALA A 211 4.83 -10.14 -12.43
C ALA A 211 3.58 -10.79 -11.82
N MET A 212 3.55 -10.78 -10.51
CA MET A 212 2.41 -11.21 -9.73
C MET A 212 1.33 -10.13 -9.81
N LEU A 213 0.31 -10.33 -10.66
CA LEU A 213 -0.86 -9.44 -10.71
C LEU A 213 -1.72 -9.64 -9.48
N LEU A 214 -1.60 -8.75 -8.49
CA LEU A 214 -2.54 -8.63 -7.38
C LEU A 214 -3.72 -7.76 -7.84
N ARG A 215 -4.86 -8.38 -8.11
CA ARG A 215 -6.10 -7.64 -8.25
C ARG A 215 -6.75 -7.54 -6.86
N LEU A 216 -6.38 -6.51 -6.12
CA LEU A 216 -6.85 -6.28 -4.75
C LEU A 216 -8.37 -6.02 -4.71
N GLY A 217 -8.97 -5.50 -5.77
CA GLY A 217 -10.39 -5.22 -5.84
C GLY A 217 -11.33 -6.44 -5.86
N THR A 218 -10.79 -7.66 -5.76
CA THR A 218 -11.59 -8.87 -5.51
C THR A 218 -11.37 -9.42 -4.10
N MET A 219 -10.62 -8.66 -3.27
CA MET A 219 -10.28 -9.06 -1.91
C MET A 219 -10.85 -8.03 -0.95
N ASP A 220 -11.66 -8.49 -0.03
CA ASP A 220 -12.31 -7.63 0.97
C ASP A 220 -11.36 -7.32 2.13
N ILE A 221 -10.23 -6.68 1.81
CA ILE A 221 -9.23 -6.22 2.80
C ILE A 221 -9.35 -4.72 3.14
N GLY A 222 -10.40 -4.05 2.66
CA GLY A 222 -10.65 -2.63 2.92
C GLY A 222 -9.76 -1.65 2.14
N GLN A 223 -8.88 -2.13 1.29
CA GLN A 223 -7.97 -1.30 0.51
C GLN A 223 -7.81 -1.83 -0.91
N GLU A 224 -7.95 -0.94 -1.88
CA GLU A 224 -7.75 -1.24 -3.29
C GLU A 224 -6.89 -0.17 -3.97
N SER A 225 -5.97 -0.60 -4.84
CA SER A 225 -5.09 0.34 -5.55
C SER A 225 -5.89 1.33 -6.39
N LEU A 226 -5.60 2.62 -6.26
CA LEU A 226 -6.23 3.73 -6.98
C LEU A 226 -7.71 3.95 -6.64
N MET A 227 -8.24 3.33 -5.60
CA MET A 227 -9.64 3.44 -5.17
C MET A 227 -9.78 4.12 -3.80
N ALA A 228 -8.82 4.95 -3.43
CA ALA A 228 -8.89 5.72 -2.20
C ALA A 228 -10.14 6.61 -2.17
N PRO A 229 -10.91 6.64 -1.07
CA PRO A 229 -12.16 7.38 -0.97
C PRO A 229 -11.97 8.89 -0.88
N SER A 230 -10.77 9.35 -0.54
CA SER A 230 -10.45 10.77 -0.37
C SER A 230 -9.00 11.09 -0.72
N VAL A 231 -8.65 12.38 -0.67
CA VAL A 231 -7.26 12.86 -0.81
C VAL A 231 -6.36 12.42 0.34
N PHE A 232 -6.93 12.01 1.47
CA PHE A 232 -6.21 11.46 2.62
C PHE A 232 -5.94 9.95 2.49
N ASN A 233 -6.19 9.37 1.33
CA ASN A 233 -6.10 7.95 1.08
C ASN A 233 -7.29 7.19 1.72
N PHE A 234 -7.06 6.09 2.41
CA PHE A 234 -8.10 5.24 2.99
C PHE A 234 -8.46 5.62 4.42
N TYR A 235 -7.72 6.53 5.05
CA TYR A 235 -7.93 6.96 6.43
C TYR A 235 -7.33 8.33 6.68
N SER A 236 -7.93 9.07 7.62
CA SER A 236 -7.48 10.41 8.01
C SER A 236 -6.23 10.34 8.90
N PRO A 237 -5.24 11.21 8.70
CA PRO A 237 -4.00 11.20 9.48
C PRO A 237 -4.21 11.54 10.97
N ASP A 238 -5.31 12.19 11.31
CA ASP A 238 -5.70 12.61 12.66
C ASP A 238 -6.78 11.72 13.26
N PHE A 239 -7.12 10.59 12.66
CA PHE A 239 -8.12 9.67 13.21
C PHE A 239 -7.68 9.14 14.57
N ALA A 240 -8.58 9.28 15.55
CA ALA A 240 -8.40 8.77 16.90
C ALA A 240 -9.64 7.97 17.32
N PRO A 241 -9.56 6.63 17.40
CA PRO A 241 -10.67 5.81 17.85
C PRO A 241 -11.01 6.15 19.31
N THR A 242 -12.30 6.05 19.66
CA THR A 242 -12.76 6.29 21.03
C THR A 242 -12.12 5.30 22.00
N GLY A 243 -11.69 5.77 23.16
CA GLY A 243 -11.08 4.95 24.20
C GLY A 243 -9.66 5.38 24.58
N ALA A 244 -8.76 4.42 24.73
CA ALA A 244 -7.43 4.67 25.27
C ALA A 244 -6.59 5.67 24.45
N LEU A 245 -6.66 5.62 23.11
CA LEU A 245 -5.92 6.54 22.26
C LEU A 245 -6.43 7.96 22.38
N SER A 246 -7.73 8.20 22.14
CA SER A 246 -8.32 9.53 22.23
C SER A 246 -8.21 10.14 23.64
N ASN A 247 -8.34 9.33 24.69
CA ASN A 247 -8.19 9.78 26.08
C ASN A 247 -6.77 10.26 26.40
N ASN A 248 -5.76 9.77 25.68
CA ASN A 248 -4.36 10.17 25.81
C ASN A 248 -3.92 11.15 24.71
N SER A 249 -4.86 11.71 23.95
CA SER A 249 -4.56 12.61 22.82
C SER A 249 -3.61 11.98 21.78
N LEU A 250 -3.73 10.67 21.56
CA LEU A 250 -2.99 9.92 20.56
C LEU A 250 -3.90 9.61 19.37
N VAL A 251 -3.29 9.56 18.19
CA VAL A 251 -3.95 9.16 16.94
C VAL A 251 -3.57 7.73 16.54
N GLY A 252 -4.42 7.12 15.76
CA GLY A 252 -4.18 5.81 15.15
C GLY A 252 -4.82 5.77 13.76
N PRO A 253 -4.22 6.45 12.77
CA PRO A 253 -4.82 6.66 11.45
C PRO A 253 -5.34 5.37 10.81
N GLU A 254 -4.53 4.33 10.80
CA GLU A 254 -4.86 3.05 10.18
C GLU A 254 -6.00 2.29 10.89
N LEU A 255 -6.32 2.65 12.13
CA LEU A 255 -7.44 2.04 12.87
C LEU A 255 -8.81 2.46 12.31
N GLU A 256 -8.88 3.48 11.47
CA GLU A 256 -10.09 3.82 10.73
C GLU A 256 -10.53 2.69 9.77
N LEU A 257 -9.59 1.86 9.33
CA LEU A 257 -9.86 0.65 8.53
C LEU A 257 -10.35 -0.53 9.38
N VAL A 258 -10.21 -0.48 10.70
CA VAL A 258 -10.50 -1.61 11.59
C VAL A 258 -11.96 -1.55 12.04
N THR A 259 -12.87 -1.87 11.13
CA THR A 259 -14.29 -2.10 11.46
C THR A 259 -14.50 -3.58 11.80
N GLU A 260 -15.57 -3.91 12.54
CA GLU A 260 -15.90 -5.30 12.84
C GLU A 260 -16.01 -6.14 11.58
N THR A 261 -16.71 -5.65 10.57
CA THR A 261 -16.87 -6.35 9.27
C THR A 261 -15.50 -6.55 8.60
N GLN A 262 -14.69 -5.51 8.52
CA GLN A 262 -13.39 -5.57 7.83
C GLN A 262 -12.41 -6.55 8.48
N VAL A 263 -12.44 -6.67 9.80
CA VAL A 263 -11.61 -7.66 10.52
C VAL A 263 -11.97 -9.08 10.11
N TYR A 264 -13.26 -9.41 10.09
CA TYR A 264 -13.74 -10.72 9.67
C TYR A 264 -13.44 -11.02 8.20
N GLU A 265 -13.65 -10.05 7.33
CA GLU A 265 -13.37 -10.17 5.90
C GLU A 265 -11.88 -10.40 5.65
N SER A 266 -11.01 -9.63 6.30
CA SER A 266 -9.55 -9.81 6.19
C SER A 266 -9.11 -11.22 6.64
N PHE A 267 -9.65 -11.73 7.73
CA PHE A 267 -9.32 -13.08 8.20
C PHE A 267 -9.84 -14.16 7.25
N ASN A 268 -11.02 -14.00 6.67
CA ASN A 268 -11.54 -14.90 5.66
C ASN A 268 -10.67 -14.90 4.40
N GLU A 269 -10.18 -13.73 3.98
CA GLU A 269 -9.26 -13.61 2.86
C GLU A 269 -7.90 -14.27 3.16
N TYR A 270 -7.36 -14.12 4.37
CA TYR A 270 -6.13 -14.81 4.78
C TYR A 270 -6.33 -16.32 4.76
N HIS A 271 -7.42 -16.81 5.30
CA HIS A 271 -7.75 -18.24 5.29
C HIS A 271 -7.92 -18.76 3.84
N SER A 272 -8.63 -18.02 3.00
CA SER A 272 -8.80 -18.36 1.59
C SER A 272 -7.47 -18.39 0.83
N LEU A 273 -6.60 -17.41 1.06
CA LEU A 273 -5.27 -17.34 0.46
C LEU A 273 -4.42 -18.56 0.84
N ILE A 274 -4.38 -18.91 2.12
CA ILE A 274 -3.57 -20.01 2.64
C ILE A 274 -4.06 -21.35 2.09
N ARG A 275 -5.35 -21.59 2.12
CA ARG A 275 -5.95 -22.88 1.79
C ARG A 275 -6.17 -23.10 0.30
N ASN A 276 -6.69 -22.12 -0.39
CA ASN A 276 -7.17 -22.24 -1.78
C ASN A 276 -6.35 -21.41 -2.77
N GLY A 277 -5.57 -20.46 -2.28
CA GLY A 277 -5.04 -19.37 -3.08
C GLY A 277 -6.12 -18.37 -3.52
N VAL A 278 -5.73 -17.14 -3.78
CA VAL A 278 -6.63 -16.08 -4.24
C VAL A 278 -6.82 -16.17 -5.75
N ARG A 279 -8.09 -16.24 -6.17
CA ARG A 279 -8.46 -16.18 -7.58
C ARG A 279 -8.21 -14.77 -8.14
N ARG A 280 -7.54 -14.67 -9.29
CA ARG A 280 -7.10 -13.39 -9.82
C ARG A 280 -7.85 -12.89 -11.02
N SER A 281 -8.03 -13.71 -12.00
CA SER A 281 -8.83 -13.38 -13.18
C SER A 281 -9.12 -14.63 -13.97
N ASN A 282 -10.15 -14.53 -14.79
CA ASN A 282 -10.32 -15.45 -15.90
C ASN A 282 -9.54 -14.83 -17.07
N ARG A 283 -8.51 -15.51 -17.56
CA ARG A 283 -7.90 -15.17 -18.83
C ARG A 283 -8.66 -15.86 -19.93
N TYR A 284 -9.15 -15.09 -20.87
CA TYR A 284 -9.75 -15.62 -22.07
C TYR A 284 -8.65 -15.68 -23.14
N THR A 285 -8.16 -16.87 -23.44
CA THR A 285 -7.34 -17.11 -24.62
C THR A 285 -8.24 -17.62 -25.73
N ARG A 286 -8.19 -16.98 -26.87
CA ARG A 286 -8.90 -17.42 -28.05
C ARG A 286 -7.89 -18.04 -29.01
N GLU A 287 -7.77 -19.35 -28.96
CA GLU A 287 -7.00 -20.11 -29.91
C GLU A 287 -7.95 -20.96 -30.79
N ASN A 288 -7.87 -20.83 -32.07
CA ASN A 288 -8.71 -21.55 -33.05
C ASN A 288 -10.24 -21.41 -32.83
N GLY A 289 -10.69 -20.28 -32.31
CA GLY A 289 -12.12 -20.04 -32.08
C GLY A 289 -12.69 -20.62 -30.79
N ILE A 290 -11.88 -21.30 -30.00
CA ILE A 290 -12.25 -21.86 -28.69
C ILE A 290 -11.83 -20.85 -27.63
N ILE A 291 -12.75 -20.53 -26.72
CA ILE A 291 -12.46 -19.68 -25.54
C ILE A 291 -12.03 -20.61 -24.43
N ASP A 292 -10.75 -20.59 -24.12
CA ASP A 292 -10.23 -21.29 -22.95
C ASP A 292 -10.20 -20.35 -21.75
N VAL A 293 -10.70 -20.77 -20.60
CA VAL A 293 -10.79 -19.98 -19.38
C VAL A 293 -9.74 -20.48 -18.41
N GLU A 294 -8.58 -19.83 -18.41
CA GLU A 294 -7.56 -20.09 -17.42
C GLU A 294 -7.85 -19.34 -16.11
N GLN A 295 -7.93 -20.07 -15.01
CA GLN A 295 -8.03 -19.48 -13.68
C GLN A 295 -6.63 -19.29 -13.09
N LEU A 296 -6.16 -18.05 -13.07
CA LEU A 296 -4.93 -17.69 -12.37
C LEU A 296 -5.21 -17.61 -10.87
N ARG A 297 -4.46 -18.33 -10.06
CA ARG A 297 -4.49 -18.26 -8.60
C ARG A 297 -3.12 -17.87 -8.06
N THR A 298 -3.09 -17.02 -7.03
CA THR A 298 -1.91 -16.83 -6.20
C THR A 298 -2.02 -17.77 -5.02
N ARG A 299 -0.96 -18.54 -4.84
CA ARG A 299 -0.83 -19.50 -3.75
C ARG A 299 0.40 -19.18 -2.92
N LEU A 300 0.39 -19.58 -1.67
CA LEU A 300 1.54 -19.54 -0.79
C LEU A 300 2.35 -20.82 -0.93
N SER A 301 3.67 -20.70 -0.82
CA SER A 301 4.60 -21.85 -0.74
C SER A 301 4.90 -22.17 0.72
N ASN A 302 4.98 -23.43 1.05
CA ASN A 302 5.45 -23.89 2.35
C ASN A 302 6.96 -24.20 2.39
N ALA A 303 7.64 -24.06 1.25
CA ALA A 303 9.03 -24.51 1.10
C ALA A 303 9.96 -23.87 2.12
N ARG A 304 9.87 -22.58 2.32
CA ARG A 304 10.73 -21.81 3.23
C ARG A 304 10.52 -22.18 4.71
N VAL A 305 9.28 -22.31 5.12
CA VAL A 305 8.92 -22.72 6.48
C VAL A 305 9.34 -24.16 6.71
N ARG A 306 9.20 -24.99 5.71
CA ARG A 306 9.61 -26.38 5.72
C ARG A 306 11.13 -26.56 5.80
N GLU A 307 11.88 -25.76 5.06
CA GLU A 307 13.34 -25.72 5.12
C GLU A 307 13.85 -25.42 6.54
N VAL A 308 13.22 -24.47 7.24
CA VAL A 308 13.56 -24.19 8.65
C VAL A 308 13.31 -25.40 9.52
N TRP A 309 12.17 -26.05 9.39
CA TRP A 309 11.87 -27.28 10.13
C TRP A 309 12.88 -28.39 9.86
N ASP A 310 13.21 -28.64 8.60
CA ASP A 310 14.07 -29.75 8.20
C ASP A 310 15.53 -29.54 8.65
N ASN A 311 16.00 -28.28 8.66
CA ASN A 311 17.36 -27.91 9.04
C ASN A 311 17.54 -27.66 10.55
N ALA A 312 16.47 -27.46 11.31
CA ALA A 312 16.59 -27.23 12.75
C ALA A 312 17.00 -28.51 13.47
N PRO A 313 17.94 -28.41 14.42
CA PRO A 313 18.39 -29.56 15.22
C PRO A 313 17.36 -29.92 16.31
N GLY A 314 17.43 -31.16 16.79
CA GLY A 314 16.66 -31.61 17.92
C GLY A 314 15.37 -32.35 17.56
N ASP A 315 14.51 -32.49 18.56
CA ASP A 315 13.20 -33.15 18.43
C ASP A 315 12.13 -32.23 17.81
N SER A 316 10.90 -32.72 17.68
CA SER A 316 9.81 -31.99 17.10
C SER A 316 9.49 -30.67 17.84
N ALA A 317 9.70 -30.64 19.17
CA ALA A 317 9.46 -29.42 19.94
C ALA A 317 10.51 -28.33 19.63
N ALA A 318 11.80 -28.73 19.58
CA ALA A 318 12.88 -27.82 19.20
C ALA A 318 12.73 -27.30 17.77
N LYS A 319 12.34 -28.14 16.81
CA LYS A 319 12.08 -27.77 15.43
C LYS A 319 10.89 -26.82 15.29
N ALA A 320 9.82 -27.07 16.02
CA ALA A 320 8.66 -26.20 16.06
C ALA A 320 8.97 -24.82 16.65
N ALA A 321 9.80 -24.79 17.71
CA ALA A 321 10.27 -23.52 18.27
C ALA A 321 11.09 -22.71 17.25
N ALA A 322 11.99 -23.35 16.49
CA ALA A 322 12.75 -22.68 15.44
C ALA A 322 11.85 -22.12 14.33
N VAL A 323 10.80 -22.84 13.94
CA VAL A 323 9.80 -22.35 12.99
C VAL A 323 9.03 -21.15 13.55
N ALA A 324 8.59 -21.23 14.80
CA ALA A 324 7.88 -20.13 15.44
C ALA A 324 8.75 -18.85 15.55
N GLU A 325 10.03 -18.99 15.92
CA GLU A 325 11.00 -17.88 15.91
C GLU A 325 11.23 -17.30 14.51
N PHE A 326 11.34 -18.16 13.50
CA PHE A 326 11.44 -17.73 12.11
C PHE A 326 10.20 -16.92 11.65
N LEU A 327 9.00 -17.39 11.98
CA LEU A 327 7.77 -16.68 11.68
C LEU A 327 7.71 -15.33 12.42
N ASP A 328 8.09 -15.30 13.71
CA ASP A 328 8.18 -14.06 14.48
C ASP A 328 9.18 -13.07 13.87
N PHE A 329 10.34 -13.54 13.44
CA PHE A 329 11.34 -12.68 12.80
C PHE A 329 10.80 -11.97 11.55
N TYR A 330 10.11 -12.70 10.67
CA TYR A 330 9.61 -12.12 9.42
C TYR A 330 8.28 -11.39 9.55
N MET A 331 7.41 -11.81 10.45
CA MET A 331 6.07 -11.22 10.61
C MET A 331 6.07 -10.07 11.63
N ASN A 332 6.86 -10.18 12.70
CA ASN A 332 6.86 -9.29 13.86
C ASN A 332 8.24 -8.65 14.14
N ALA A 333 9.18 -8.77 13.20
CA ALA A 333 10.56 -8.31 13.35
C ALA A 333 11.31 -8.92 14.56
N GLY A 334 10.99 -10.18 14.92
CA GLY A 334 11.59 -10.90 16.04
C GLY A 334 11.19 -10.38 17.43
N ARG A 335 10.14 -9.58 17.50
CA ARG A 335 9.76 -8.88 18.71
C ARG A 335 9.33 -9.79 19.83
N LEU A 336 8.59 -10.85 19.53
CA LEU A 336 8.12 -11.79 20.55
C LEU A 336 9.28 -12.57 21.17
N THR A 337 10.24 -12.97 20.35
CA THR A 337 11.47 -13.63 20.77
C THR A 337 12.34 -12.69 21.62
N TYR A 338 12.52 -11.45 21.16
CA TYR A 338 13.35 -10.44 21.86
C TYR A 338 12.79 -10.05 23.23
N LEU A 339 11.48 -9.99 23.39
CA LEU A 339 10.81 -9.63 24.65
C LEU A 339 10.78 -10.79 25.68
N GLY A 340 11.49 -11.87 25.43
CA GLY A 340 11.64 -12.99 26.38
C GLY A 340 10.62 -14.12 26.18
N GLY A 341 10.06 -14.21 24.99
CA GLY A 341 9.05 -15.21 24.63
C GLY A 341 7.64 -14.81 25.07
N SER A 342 6.73 -14.80 24.13
CA SER A 342 5.31 -14.61 24.43
C SER A 342 4.63 -15.98 24.61
N THR A 343 3.55 -16.00 25.40
CA THR A 343 2.67 -17.15 25.49
C THR A 343 2.19 -17.57 24.09
N SER A 344 1.86 -16.60 23.25
CA SER A 344 1.40 -16.82 21.87
C SER A 344 2.44 -17.56 21.00
N LEU A 345 3.70 -17.18 21.10
CA LEU A 345 4.78 -17.86 20.36
C LEU A 345 4.97 -19.30 20.84
N THR A 346 4.90 -19.51 22.17
CA THR A 346 4.99 -20.84 22.77
C THR A 346 3.80 -21.72 22.36
N GLU A 347 2.60 -21.19 22.36
CA GLU A 347 1.39 -21.89 21.92
C GLU A 347 1.45 -22.27 20.44
N LEU A 348 1.92 -21.35 19.58
CA LEU A 348 2.14 -21.65 18.16
C LEU A 348 3.18 -22.78 17.98
N ALA A 349 4.30 -22.73 18.70
CA ALA A 349 5.31 -23.77 18.66
C ALA A 349 4.75 -25.14 19.13
N ASN A 350 4.01 -25.17 20.22
CA ASN A 350 3.38 -26.41 20.73
C ASN A 350 2.38 -27.00 19.73
N ALA A 351 1.59 -26.15 19.10
CA ALA A 351 0.63 -26.58 18.08
C ALA A 351 1.34 -27.15 16.84
N LEU A 352 2.42 -26.50 16.38
CA LEU A 352 3.25 -27.00 15.28
C LEU A 352 3.94 -28.32 15.62
N ALA A 353 4.42 -28.50 16.87
CA ALA A 353 5.06 -29.74 17.32
C ALA A 353 4.11 -30.94 17.34
N SER A 354 2.82 -30.69 17.58
CA SER A 354 1.79 -31.72 17.67
C SER A 354 1.19 -32.11 16.32
N THR A 355 1.48 -31.37 15.24
CA THR A 355 0.91 -31.59 13.91
C THR A 355 1.96 -32.18 12.97
N ASN A 356 1.53 -33.01 12.01
CA ASN A 356 2.45 -33.61 11.03
C ASN A 356 3.02 -32.55 10.08
N PRO A 357 4.35 -32.30 10.10
CA PRO A 357 4.98 -31.24 9.31
C PRO A 357 4.85 -31.41 7.78
N GLY A 358 4.46 -32.59 7.31
CA GLY A 358 4.19 -32.86 5.88
C GLY A 358 2.77 -32.59 5.44
N SER A 359 1.87 -32.24 6.36
CA SER A 359 0.45 -32.03 6.05
C SER A 359 0.16 -30.58 5.63
N SER A 360 -0.94 -30.39 4.89
CA SER A 360 -1.48 -29.07 4.61
C SER A 360 -1.93 -28.35 5.89
N GLU A 361 -2.43 -29.10 6.86
CA GLU A 361 -2.88 -28.60 8.15
C GLU A 361 -1.73 -27.95 8.93
N TRP A 362 -0.54 -28.53 8.90
CA TRP A 362 0.64 -27.96 9.54
C TRP A 362 1.01 -26.61 8.91
N PHE A 363 0.94 -26.51 7.57
CA PHE A 363 1.22 -25.27 6.88
C PHE A 363 0.13 -24.22 7.14
N GLU A 364 -1.14 -24.62 7.13
CA GLU A 364 -2.25 -23.75 7.50
C GLU A 364 -2.06 -23.19 8.90
N LEU A 365 -1.65 -24.02 9.85
CA LEU A 365 -1.37 -23.65 11.23
C LEU A 365 -0.20 -22.66 11.33
N ALA A 366 0.90 -22.89 10.62
CA ALA A 366 2.05 -22.00 10.61
C ALA A 366 1.70 -20.61 10.03
N ALA A 367 1.07 -20.59 8.88
CA ALA A 367 0.75 -19.36 8.16
C ALA A 367 -0.39 -18.58 8.85
N TYR A 368 -1.48 -19.25 9.17
CA TYR A 368 -2.66 -18.61 9.75
C TYR A 368 -2.44 -18.25 11.23
N GLY A 369 -1.83 -19.18 11.99
CA GLY A 369 -1.51 -18.94 13.39
C GLY A 369 -0.60 -17.73 13.58
N SER A 370 0.42 -17.54 12.73
CA SER A 370 1.27 -16.36 12.78
C SER A 370 0.56 -15.06 12.37
N ALA A 371 -0.37 -15.13 11.41
CA ALA A 371 -1.15 -13.98 10.93
C ALA A 371 -2.22 -13.50 11.93
N LEU A 372 -2.66 -14.38 12.85
CA LEU A 372 -3.64 -14.04 13.88
C LEU A 372 -3.02 -13.40 15.12
N LEU A 373 -1.68 -13.37 15.24
CA LEU A 373 -1.03 -12.76 16.38
C LEU A 373 -1.30 -11.25 16.43
N PRO A 374 -1.76 -10.70 17.54
CA PRO A 374 -1.97 -9.24 17.67
C PRO A 374 -0.70 -8.43 17.34
N GLU A 375 0.46 -9.00 17.66
CA GLU A 375 1.75 -8.40 17.37
C GLU A 375 2.04 -8.29 15.88
N PHE A 376 1.48 -9.19 15.06
CA PHE A 376 1.57 -9.08 13.61
C PHE A 376 0.82 -7.85 13.06
N MET A 377 -0.25 -7.47 13.71
CA MET A 377 -1.08 -6.33 13.30
C MET A 377 -0.48 -4.98 13.70
N VAL A 378 0.50 -4.95 14.59
CA VAL A 378 1.11 -3.74 15.11
C VAL A 378 2.58 -3.67 14.73
N GLN A 379 2.95 -2.60 14.01
CA GLN A 379 4.35 -2.28 13.75
C GLN A 379 4.88 -1.41 14.90
N LYS A 380 5.97 -1.86 15.51
CA LYS A 380 6.74 -1.10 16.50
C LYS A 380 8.21 -1.11 16.16
#